data_3d0f10a05c6a2bfc0322d085c24989a8
#
_entry.id   3d0f10a05c6a2bfc0322d085c24989a8
#
_cell.length_a   1.000
_cell.length_b   1.000
_cell.length_c   1.000
_cell.angle_alpha   90.00
_cell.angle_beta   90.00
_cell.angle_gamma   90.00
#
_symmetry.space_group_name_H-M   'P 1'
#
loop_
_entity.id
_entity.type
_entity.pdbx_description
1 polymer ?
#
loop_
_entity_poly.entity_id
_entity_poly.type
_entity_poly.pdbx_seq_one_letter_code
_entity_poly.pdbx_strand_id
1 'polypeptide(L)'
;MPQEPSPEAREPGNDRPSILLVDDNTQLLEMMEKILATKYRVLTAENGLEALKQLKASAVDLIVSDVMMPGMDGFALCRKLKSQLETSHIPVIMLTAKQSADDRVDCYEAGADGYLAKPFELKVLAARIDNLLHTYRNRQQAFRMEDHVRLAELEYSSNDTQFLQDMADCIHTHLA
;
A
#
# COMPACT_ATOMS: atom_id res chain seq x y z
N MET A 1 29.72 5.86 6.13
CA MET A 1 28.57 5.07 5.67
C MET A 1 27.65 5.97 4.87
N PRO A 2 27.36 5.71 3.60
CA PRO A 2 26.37 6.49 2.88
C PRO A 2 25.01 6.23 3.54
N GLN A 3 24.37 7.28 3.99
CA GLN A 3 22.99 7.25 4.43
C GLN A 3 22.12 6.90 3.21
N GLU A 4 21.38 5.80 3.28
CA GLU A 4 20.31 5.53 2.33
C GLU A 4 19.33 6.70 2.39
N PRO A 5 18.89 7.25 1.26
CA PRO A 5 17.90 8.32 1.28
C PRO A 5 16.62 7.76 1.89
N SER A 6 16.26 8.28 3.04
CA SER A 6 14.93 8.08 3.60
C SER A 6 13.89 8.48 2.55
N PRO A 7 12.77 7.74 2.38
CA PRO A 7 11.72 8.15 1.48
C PRO A 7 11.30 9.57 1.85
N GLU A 8 11.38 10.47 0.87
CA GLU A 8 11.08 11.88 1.06
C GLU A 8 9.75 12.04 1.78
N ALA A 9 9.80 12.63 2.96
CA ALA A 9 8.62 13.01 3.71
C ALA A 9 7.73 13.87 2.80
N ARG A 10 6.45 13.54 2.71
CA ARG A 10 5.48 14.30 1.91
C ARG A 10 5.60 15.78 2.22
N GLU A 11 5.83 16.59 1.21
CA GLU A 11 5.83 18.03 1.36
C GLU A 11 4.47 18.50 1.91
N PRO A 12 4.44 19.36 2.92
CA PRO A 12 3.20 19.92 3.43
C PRO A 12 2.53 20.75 2.34
N GLY A 13 1.40 20.26 1.82
CA GLY A 13 0.60 20.93 0.79
C GLY A 13 0.14 20.07 -0.37
N ASN A 14 0.67 18.88 -0.55
CA ASN A 14 0.24 17.94 -1.60
C ASN A 14 -0.42 16.70 -0.98
N ASP A 15 -1.66 16.87 -0.54
CA ASP A 15 -2.46 15.84 0.15
C ASP A 15 -3.06 14.79 -0.80
N ARG A 16 -2.63 14.76 -2.06
CA ARG A 16 -3.10 13.77 -3.03
C ARG A 16 -2.43 12.42 -2.80
N PRO A 17 -3.20 11.31 -2.75
CA PRO A 17 -2.63 9.98 -2.69
C PRO A 17 -1.75 9.70 -3.91
N SER A 18 -0.64 9.01 -3.70
CA SER A 18 0.29 8.60 -4.75
C SER A 18 -0.01 7.17 -5.20
N ILE A 19 -0.18 6.99 -6.49
CA ILE A 19 -0.49 5.71 -7.12
C ILE A 19 0.62 5.36 -8.10
N LEU A 20 1.10 4.12 -8.04
CA LEU A 20 2.04 3.56 -8.99
C LEU A 20 1.31 2.64 -9.97
N LEU A 21 1.36 2.97 -11.24
CA LEU A 21 0.84 2.15 -12.35
C LEU A 21 1.97 1.35 -12.97
N VAL A 22 1.83 0.05 -13.09
CA VAL A 22 2.85 -0.85 -13.66
C VAL A 22 2.23 -1.67 -14.79
N ASP A 23 2.65 -1.42 -16.00
CA ASP A 23 2.19 -2.13 -17.20
C ASP A 23 3.25 -1.96 -18.32
N ASP A 24 3.53 -3.00 -19.09
CA ASP A 24 4.43 -2.90 -20.25
C ASP A 24 3.79 -2.24 -21.47
N ASN A 25 2.47 -2.06 -21.45
CA ASN A 25 1.74 -1.30 -22.46
C ASN A 25 1.79 0.21 -22.16
N THR A 26 2.69 0.92 -22.81
CA THR A 26 2.90 2.37 -22.62
C THR A 26 1.67 3.20 -22.96
N GLN A 27 0.91 2.82 -23.97
CA GLN A 27 -0.33 3.52 -24.34
C GLN A 27 -1.40 3.41 -23.26
N LEU A 28 -1.54 2.25 -22.64
CA LEU A 28 -2.46 2.05 -21.52
C LEU A 28 -2.00 2.85 -20.30
N LEU A 29 -0.69 2.88 -20.00
CA LEU A 29 -0.13 3.72 -18.93
C LEU A 29 -0.44 5.19 -19.14
N GLU A 30 -0.21 5.72 -20.31
CA GLU A 30 -0.49 7.13 -20.63
C GLU A 30 -1.97 7.47 -20.50
N MET A 31 -2.85 6.58 -20.94
CA MET A 31 -4.30 6.76 -20.83
C MET A 31 -4.76 6.76 -19.37
N MET A 32 -4.30 5.79 -18.59
CA MET A 32 -4.62 5.71 -17.14
C MET A 32 -4.06 6.92 -16.39
N GLU A 33 -2.82 7.30 -16.68
CA GLU A 33 -2.17 8.45 -16.05
C GLU A 33 -2.97 9.74 -16.28
N LYS A 34 -3.36 10.04 -17.52
CA LYS A 34 -4.14 11.24 -17.86
C LYS A 34 -5.43 11.35 -17.06
N ILE A 35 -6.14 10.25 -16.90
CA ILE A 35 -7.43 10.25 -16.23
C ILE A 35 -7.27 10.26 -14.71
N LEU A 36 -6.35 9.47 -14.18
CA LEU A 36 -6.13 9.35 -12.74
C LEU A 36 -5.37 10.55 -12.16
N ALA A 37 -4.55 11.26 -12.95
CA ALA A 37 -3.81 12.44 -12.51
C ALA A 37 -4.70 13.62 -12.10
N THR A 38 -5.97 13.62 -12.49
CA THR A 38 -6.93 14.62 -12.02
C THR A 38 -7.20 14.52 -10.51
N LYS A 39 -7.04 13.35 -9.93
CA LYS A 39 -7.36 13.06 -8.54
C LYS A 39 -6.17 12.59 -7.70
N TYR A 40 -5.22 11.91 -8.32
CA TYR A 40 -4.08 11.28 -7.66
C TYR A 40 -2.75 11.82 -8.19
N ARG A 41 -1.69 11.68 -7.40
CA ARG A 41 -0.33 11.76 -7.91
C ARG A 41 0.02 10.42 -8.57
N VAL A 42 0.24 10.39 -9.86
CA VAL A 42 0.47 9.16 -10.61
C VAL A 42 1.95 9.00 -10.95
N LEU A 43 2.48 7.84 -10.62
CA LEU A 43 3.79 7.36 -11.05
C LEU A 43 3.59 6.18 -11.99
N THR A 44 4.46 6.01 -12.96
CA THR A 44 4.38 4.92 -13.93
C THR A 44 5.66 4.12 -13.97
N ALA A 45 5.55 2.82 -14.24
CA ALA A 45 6.66 1.91 -14.46
C ALA A 45 6.28 0.90 -15.56
N GLU A 46 7.21 0.59 -16.43
CA GLU A 46 6.98 -0.32 -17.57
C GLU A 46 7.27 -1.79 -17.23
N ASN A 47 7.85 -2.05 -16.07
CA ASN A 47 8.17 -3.41 -15.58
C ASN A 47 8.34 -3.42 -14.06
N GLY A 48 8.45 -4.63 -13.51
CA GLY A 48 8.57 -4.82 -12.07
C GLY A 48 9.85 -4.23 -11.45
N LEU A 49 10.96 -4.26 -12.16
CA LEU A 49 12.23 -3.69 -11.66
C LEU A 49 12.16 -2.17 -11.58
N GLU A 50 11.57 -1.53 -12.58
CA GLU A 50 11.33 -0.09 -12.56
C GLU A 50 10.36 0.30 -11.44
N ALA A 51 9.30 -0.49 -11.23
CA ALA A 51 8.38 -0.30 -10.12
C ALA A 51 9.10 -0.34 -8.77
N LEU A 52 10.00 -1.28 -8.55
CA LEU A 52 10.80 -1.36 -7.32
C LEU A 52 11.72 -0.16 -7.13
N LYS A 53 12.28 0.39 -8.20
CA LYS A 53 13.07 1.64 -8.15
C LYS A 53 12.21 2.83 -7.75
N GLN A 54 11.01 2.96 -8.32
CA GLN A 54 10.06 4.02 -7.98
C GLN A 54 9.64 3.96 -6.50
N LEU A 55 9.44 2.76 -5.97
CA LEU A 55 9.06 2.55 -4.58
C LEU A 55 10.17 2.93 -3.59
N LYS A 56 11.43 2.82 -3.98
CA LYS A 56 12.57 3.30 -3.18
C LYS A 56 12.71 4.82 -3.21
N ALA A 57 12.35 5.44 -4.32
CA ALA A 57 12.53 6.88 -4.55
C ALA A 57 11.34 7.72 -4.06
N SER A 58 10.15 7.15 -3.99
CA SER A 58 8.91 7.89 -3.71
C SER A 58 7.97 7.11 -2.80
N ALA A 59 7.25 7.83 -1.94
CA ALA A 59 6.17 7.25 -1.14
C ALA A 59 4.97 6.93 -2.05
N VAL A 60 4.48 5.69 -2.00
CA VAL A 60 3.35 5.20 -2.79
C VAL A 60 2.26 4.67 -1.85
N ASP A 61 1.03 5.05 -2.10
CA ASP A 61 -0.13 4.67 -1.27
C ASP A 61 -0.87 3.45 -1.82
N LEU A 62 -0.78 3.20 -3.14
CA LEU A 62 -1.43 2.07 -3.81
C LEU A 62 -0.71 1.75 -5.12
N ILE A 63 -0.70 0.48 -5.47
CA ILE A 63 -0.09 -0.03 -6.70
C ILE A 63 -1.17 -0.69 -7.56
N VAL A 64 -1.18 -0.38 -8.85
CA VAL A 64 -1.96 -1.07 -9.89
C VAL A 64 -0.96 -1.72 -10.85
N SER A 65 -0.95 -3.04 -10.92
CA SER A 65 0.01 -3.78 -11.74
C SER A 65 -0.67 -4.75 -12.69
N ASP A 66 -0.20 -4.76 -13.94
CA ASP A 66 -0.51 -5.84 -14.86
C ASP A 66 0.10 -7.16 -14.36
N VAL A 67 -0.57 -8.28 -14.63
CA VAL A 67 -0.06 -9.63 -14.33
C VAL A 67 1.00 -10.05 -15.34
N MET A 68 0.71 -9.85 -16.61
CA MET A 68 1.55 -10.33 -17.72
C MET A 68 2.55 -9.27 -18.16
N MET A 69 3.77 -9.34 -17.63
CA MET A 69 4.88 -8.47 -18.02
C MET A 69 6.13 -9.30 -18.28
N PRO A 70 6.99 -8.90 -19.24
CA PRO A 70 8.26 -9.58 -19.46
C PRO A 70 9.21 -9.42 -18.26
N GLY A 71 9.97 -10.46 -17.96
CA GLY A 71 10.86 -10.50 -16.80
C GLY A 71 10.10 -10.78 -15.51
N MET A 72 10.04 -9.82 -14.62
CA MET A 72 9.26 -9.93 -13.38
C MET A 72 7.77 -9.69 -13.67
N ASP A 73 6.95 -10.73 -13.58
CA ASP A 73 5.50 -10.60 -13.74
C ASP A 73 4.84 -9.94 -12.51
N GLY A 74 3.55 -9.62 -12.65
CA GLY A 74 2.80 -8.95 -11.58
C GLY A 74 2.68 -9.79 -10.32
N PHE A 75 2.59 -11.11 -10.42
CA PHE A 75 2.54 -12.00 -9.26
C PHE A 75 3.86 -11.99 -8.48
N ALA A 76 4.98 -12.08 -9.19
CA ALA A 76 6.31 -12.01 -8.58
C ALA A 76 6.55 -10.66 -7.91
N LEU A 77 6.16 -9.56 -8.55
CA LEU A 77 6.22 -8.22 -7.97
C LEU A 77 5.37 -8.14 -6.70
N CYS A 78 4.13 -8.58 -6.74
CA CYS A 78 3.21 -8.56 -5.60
C CYS A 78 3.75 -9.37 -4.41
N ARG A 79 4.21 -10.60 -4.64
CA ARG A 79 4.80 -11.44 -3.59
C ARG A 79 6.01 -10.77 -2.95
N LYS A 80 6.87 -10.17 -3.76
CA LYS A 80 8.05 -9.45 -3.28
C LYS A 80 7.67 -8.26 -2.40
N LEU A 81 6.70 -7.46 -2.83
CA LEU A 81 6.20 -6.32 -2.06
C LEU A 81 5.58 -6.75 -0.73
N LYS A 82 4.79 -7.82 -0.75
CA LYS A 82 4.12 -8.33 0.46
C LYS A 82 5.07 -9.04 1.43
N SER A 83 6.24 -9.49 0.96
CA SER A 83 7.26 -10.11 1.80
C SER A 83 8.17 -9.12 2.53
N GLN A 84 8.18 -7.85 2.12
CA GLN A 84 9.01 -6.80 2.71
C GLN A 84 8.17 -5.92 3.65
N LEU A 85 8.67 -5.70 4.86
CA LEU A 85 7.97 -4.91 5.88
C LEU A 85 7.65 -3.49 5.40
N GLU A 86 8.55 -2.88 4.65
CA GLU A 86 8.44 -1.50 4.16
C GLU A 86 7.33 -1.31 3.12
N THR A 87 6.97 -2.36 2.38
CA THR A 87 6.00 -2.32 1.28
C THR A 87 4.78 -3.22 1.47
N SER A 88 4.80 -4.09 2.49
CA SER A 88 3.72 -5.07 2.73
C SER A 88 2.36 -4.43 3.03
N HIS A 89 2.36 -3.21 3.55
CA HIS A 89 1.14 -2.44 3.87
C HIS A 89 0.52 -1.75 2.65
N ILE A 90 1.23 -1.67 1.52
CA ILE A 90 0.73 -1.00 0.32
C ILE A 90 -0.28 -1.90 -0.38
N PRO A 91 -1.54 -1.46 -0.59
CA PRO A 91 -2.51 -2.25 -1.33
C PRO A 91 -2.13 -2.39 -2.80
N VAL A 92 -2.36 -3.58 -3.36
CA VAL A 92 -2.06 -3.92 -4.75
C VAL A 92 -3.31 -4.38 -5.45
N ILE A 93 -3.63 -3.74 -6.57
CA ILE A 93 -4.66 -4.17 -7.52
C ILE A 93 -3.97 -4.82 -8.73
N MET A 94 -4.37 -6.05 -9.04
CA MET A 94 -3.88 -6.76 -10.20
C MET A 94 -4.80 -6.57 -11.40
N LEU A 95 -4.24 -6.23 -12.56
CA LEU A 95 -4.94 -6.20 -13.84
C LEU A 95 -4.64 -7.48 -14.60
N THR A 96 -5.65 -8.23 -14.97
CA THR A 96 -5.49 -9.54 -15.63
C THR A 96 -6.34 -9.66 -16.88
N ALA A 97 -5.76 -10.19 -17.97
CA ALA A 97 -6.50 -10.55 -19.17
C ALA A 97 -7.31 -11.85 -18.99
N LYS A 98 -7.02 -12.64 -17.97
CA LYS A 98 -7.67 -13.91 -17.68
C LYS A 98 -8.80 -13.73 -16.68
N GLN A 99 -9.89 -14.48 -16.87
CA GLN A 99 -11.11 -14.36 -16.07
C GLN A 99 -11.50 -15.67 -15.38
N SER A 100 -10.63 -16.69 -15.39
CA SER A 100 -10.92 -17.95 -14.73
C SER A 100 -10.93 -17.81 -13.20
N ALA A 101 -11.58 -18.76 -12.53
CA ALA A 101 -11.57 -18.82 -11.08
C ALA A 101 -10.16 -19.07 -10.52
N ASP A 102 -9.36 -19.86 -11.24
CA ASP A 102 -7.98 -20.15 -10.85
C ASP A 102 -7.10 -18.90 -10.91
N ASP A 103 -7.26 -18.05 -11.92
CA ASP A 103 -6.53 -16.77 -12.02
C ASP A 103 -6.83 -15.82 -10.87
N ARG A 104 -8.07 -15.83 -10.38
CA ARG A 104 -8.45 -15.04 -9.19
C ARG A 104 -7.79 -15.57 -7.93
N VAL A 105 -7.74 -16.88 -7.77
CA VAL A 105 -7.04 -17.53 -6.65
C VAL A 105 -5.57 -17.17 -6.68
N ASP A 106 -4.92 -17.25 -7.85
CA ASP A 106 -3.52 -16.88 -8.02
C ASP A 106 -3.23 -15.43 -7.62
N CYS A 107 -4.13 -14.49 -7.95
CA CYS A 107 -4.03 -13.09 -7.53
C CYS A 107 -4.06 -12.96 -6.00
N TYR A 108 -4.99 -13.63 -5.34
CA TYR A 108 -5.09 -13.56 -3.87
C TYR A 108 -3.96 -14.30 -3.17
N GLU A 109 -3.50 -15.44 -3.69
CA GLU A 109 -2.34 -16.17 -3.17
C GLU A 109 -1.04 -15.36 -3.28
N ALA A 110 -0.91 -14.51 -4.31
CA ALA A 110 0.19 -13.57 -4.41
C ALA A 110 0.11 -12.43 -3.37
N GLY A 111 -1.00 -12.29 -2.68
CA GLY A 111 -1.24 -11.26 -1.67
C GLY A 111 -1.89 -9.98 -2.20
N ALA A 112 -2.47 -10.02 -3.41
CA ALA A 112 -3.18 -8.88 -3.97
C ALA A 112 -4.43 -8.53 -3.14
N ASP A 113 -4.70 -7.24 -3.00
CA ASP A 113 -5.86 -6.71 -2.28
C ASP A 113 -7.10 -6.61 -3.17
N GLY A 114 -6.91 -6.62 -4.48
CA GLY A 114 -7.97 -6.63 -5.47
C GLY A 114 -7.46 -7.07 -6.84
N TYR A 115 -8.38 -7.41 -7.71
CA TYR A 115 -8.07 -7.68 -9.12
C TYR A 115 -9.16 -7.08 -10.01
N LEU A 116 -8.79 -6.79 -11.26
CA LEU A 116 -9.70 -6.28 -12.28
C LEU A 116 -9.38 -6.94 -13.61
N ALA A 117 -10.38 -7.54 -14.26
CA ALA A 117 -10.21 -8.19 -15.54
C ALA A 117 -10.15 -7.17 -16.68
N LYS A 118 -9.22 -7.35 -17.61
CA LYS A 118 -9.15 -6.61 -18.87
C LYS A 118 -10.12 -7.22 -19.90
N PRO A 119 -10.86 -6.42 -20.67
CA PRO A 119 -10.95 -4.97 -20.65
C PRO A 119 -11.78 -4.45 -19.47
N PHE A 120 -11.40 -3.31 -18.91
CA PHE A 120 -12.10 -2.69 -17.78
C PHE A 120 -12.46 -1.22 -18.09
N GLU A 121 -13.45 -0.72 -17.37
CA GLU A 121 -13.78 0.71 -17.40
C GLU A 121 -12.93 1.46 -16.38
N LEU A 122 -12.36 2.60 -16.78
CA LEU A 122 -11.50 3.41 -15.92
C LEU A 122 -12.21 3.92 -14.66
N LYS A 123 -13.51 4.19 -14.75
CA LYS A 123 -14.30 4.57 -13.56
C LYS A 123 -14.45 3.43 -12.55
N VAL A 124 -14.46 2.16 -13.00
CA VAL A 124 -14.44 1.00 -12.11
C VAL A 124 -13.11 0.87 -11.41
N LEU A 125 -12.01 1.05 -12.14
CA LEU A 125 -10.67 1.08 -11.55
C LEU A 125 -10.54 2.22 -10.51
N ALA A 126 -10.97 3.43 -10.85
CA ALA A 126 -10.94 4.57 -9.94
C ALA A 126 -11.76 4.32 -8.67
N ALA A 127 -12.94 3.71 -8.78
CA ALA A 127 -13.77 3.36 -7.63
C ALA A 127 -13.10 2.32 -6.73
N ARG A 128 -12.41 1.34 -7.29
CA ARG A 128 -11.63 0.36 -6.52
C ARG A 128 -10.44 0.98 -5.81
N ILE A 129 -9.74 1.87 -6.47
CA ILE A 129 -8.63 2.64 -5.88
C ILE A 129 -9.13 3.43 -4.68
N ASP A 130 -10.21 4.19 -4.84
CA ASP A 130 -10.80 4.98 -3.75
C ASP A 130 -11.23 4.11 -2.57
N ASN A 131 -11.87 2.99 -2.84
CA ASN A 131 -12.33 2.08 -1.80
C ASN A 131 -11.17 1.50 -0.98
N LEU A 132 -10.12 1.04 -1.64
CA LEU A 132 -8.95 0.51 -0.96
C LEU A 132 -8.19 1.58 -0.19
N LEU A 133 -7.99 2.77 -0.75
CA LEU A 133 -7.35 3.88 -0.06
C LEU A 133 -8.14 4.31 1.18
N HIS A 134 -9.46 4.37 1.08
CA HIS A 134 -10.32 4.70 2.21
C HIS A 134 -10.25 3.66 3.32
N THR A 135 -10.32 2.38 2.97
CA THR A 135 -10.21 1.27 3.92
C THR A 135 -8.88 1.27 4.67
N TYR A 136 -7.77 1.48 3.96
CA TYR A 136 -6.45 1.52 4.58
C TYR A 136 -6.26 2.74 5.48
N ARG A 137 -6.74 3.91 5.06
CA ARG A 137 -6.70 5.12 5.90
C ARG A 137 -7.51 4.96 7.19
N ASN A 138 -8.68 4.38 7.10
CA ASN A 138 -9.52 4.12 8.27
C ASN A 138 -8.86 3.15 9.25
N ARG A 139 -8.22 2.11 8.75
CA ARG A 139 -7.44 1.18 9.60
C ARG A 139 -6.29 1.88 10.32
N GLN A 140 -5.53 2.71 9.61
CA GLN A 140 -4.44 3.47 10.21
C GLN A 140 -4.94 4.45 11.28
N GLN A 141 -6.05 5.11 11.03
CA GLN A 141 -6.67 6.03 12.00
C GLN A 141 -7.20 5.29 13.22
N ALA A 142 -7.84 4.14 13.03
CA ALA A 142 -8.32 3.31 14.13
C ALA A 142 -7.17 2.86 15.04
N PHE A 143 -6.06 2.39 14.46
CA PHE A 143 -4.85 2.04 15.22
C PHE A 143 -4.30 3.22 16.01
N ARG A 144 -4.20 4.40 15.41
CA ARG A 144 -3.73 5.62 16.09
C ARG A 144 -4.68 6.06 17.20
N MET A 145 -5.99 5.94 17.02
CA MET A 145 -6.98 6.25 18.04
C MET A 145 -6.92 5.28 19.21
N GLU A 146 -6.75 3.99 18.97
CA GLU A 146 -6.56 3.00 20.03
C GLU A 146 -5.31 3.29 20.86
N ASP A 147 -4.20 3.65 20.21
CA ASP A 147 -2.98 4.03 20.91
C ASP A 147 -3.16 5.34 21.70
N HIS A 148 -3.87 6.32 21.17
CA HIS A 148 -4.19 7.58 21.88
C HIS A 148 -5.13 7.34 23.07
N VAL A 149 -6.13 6.49 22.93
CA VAL A 149 -7.04 6.13 24.01
C VAL A 149 -6.28 5.38 25.11
N ARG A 150 -5.41 4.44 24.76
CA ARG A 150 -4.55 3.76 25.74
C ARG A 150 -3.61 4.71 26.47
N LEU A 151 -2.99 5.66 25.77
CA LEU A 151 -2.14 6.68 26.38
C LEU A 151 -2.94 7.62 27.28
N ALA A 152 -4.13 8.06 26.86
CA ALA A 152 -5.02 8.91 27.67
C ALA A 152 -5.54 8.17 28.91
N GLU A 153 -5.87 6.89 28.81
CA GLU A 153 -6.24 6.06 29.96
C GLU A 153 -5.07 5.90 30.94
N LEU A 154 -3.84 5.79 30.43
CA LEU A 154 -2.63 5.75 31.25
C LEU A 154 -2.34 7.09 31.94
N GLU A 155 -2.59 8.21 31.27
CA GLU A 155 -2.47 9.55 31.87
C GLU A 155 -3.54 9.84 32.92
N TYR A 156 -4.76 9.33 32.73
CA TYR A 156 -5.87 9.49 33.68
C TYR A 156 -5.68 8.71 34.99
N SER A 157 -4.89 7.63 34.92
CA SER A 157 -4.55 6.84 36.11
C SER A 157 -3.26 7.29 36.79
N SER A 158 -2.76 8.49 36.46
CA SER A 158 -1.50 9.05 37.00
C SER A 158 -1.48 9.31 38.51
N ASN A 159 -2.62 9.13 39.21
CA ASN A 159 -2.67 9.14 40.68
C ASN A 159 -2.22 7.79 41.31
N ASP A 160 -1.97 6.79 40.50
CA ASP A 160 -1.56 5.48 40.96
C ASP A 160 -0.24 5.05 40.29
N THR A 161 0.86 5.69 40.71
CA THR A 161 2.23 5.39 40.25
C THR A 161 2.58 3.91 40.46
N GLN A 162 1.96 3.26 41.41
CA GLN A 162 2.12 1.83 41.71
C GLN A 162 1.51 0.97 40.60
N PHE A 163 0.29 1.33 40.14
CA PHE A 163 -0.40 0.62 39.07
C PHE A 163 0.33 0.71 37.73
N LEU A 164 0.93 1.89 37.41
CA LEU A 164 1.74 2.07 36.23
C LEU A 164 3.04 1.26 36.29
N GLN A 165 3.64 1.14 37.45
CA GLN A 165 4.83 0.35 37.69
C GLN A 165 4.54 -1.15 37.57
N ASP A 166 3.43 -1.62 38.15
CA ASP A 166 2.99 -3.00 38.07
C ASP A 166 2.61 -3.40 36.62
N MET A 167 2.02 -2.50 35.85
CA MET A 167 1.76 -2.70 34.42
C MET A 167 3.04 -2.76 33.58
N ALA A 168 3.99 -1.88 33.83
CA ALA A 168 5.28 -1.89 33.14
C ALA A 168 6.07 -3.17 33.43
N ASP A 169 6.05 -3.64 34.67
CA ASP A 169 6.68 -4.90 35.08
C ASP A 169 5.96 -6.11 34.47
N CYS A 170 4.63 -6.08 34.35
CA CYS A 170 3.85 -7.13 33.70
C CYS A 170 4.14 -7.22 32.20
N ILE A 171 4.28 -6.10 31.52
CA ILE A 171 4.63 -6.04 30.10
C ILE A 171 6.07 -6.55 29.89
N HIS A 172 7.01 -6.19 30.75
CA HIS A 172 8.40 -6.67 30.68
C HIS A 172 8.51 -8.18 30.94
N THR A 173 7.67 -8.73 31.80
CA THR A 173 7.68 -10.17 32.13
C THR A 173 7.03 -11.03 31.05
N HIS A 174 6.08 -10.49 30.27
CA HIS A 174 5.36 -11.23 29.22
C HIS A 174 5.93 -11.04 27.79
N LEU A 175 6.83 -10.08 27.58
CA LEU A 175 7.50 -9.81 26.30
C LEU A 175 8.97 -10.30 26.25
N ALA A 176 9.42 -10.90 27.29
CA ALA A 176 10.74 -11.53 27.34
C ALA A 176 10.69 -12.97 26.84
#